data_33c5ac9688adb22957e659b273adb09f
#
_entry.id   33c5ac9688adb22957e659b273adb09f
#
_cell.length_a   1.000
_cell.length_b   1.000
_cell.length_c   1.000
_cell.angle_alpha   90.00
_cell.angle_beta   90.00
_cell.angle_gamma   90.00
#
_symmetry.space_group_name_H-M   'P 1'
#
loop_
_entity.id
_entity.type
_entity.pdbx_description
1 polymer ?
#
loop_
_entity_poly.entity_id
_entity_poly.type
_entity_poly.pdbx_seq_one_letter_code
_entity_poly.pdbx_strand_id
1 'polypeptide(L)'
;MRKLRKDCPKEFTQEFSFPEGRSDVFVIEDSLNISFDKDYGSIATTDEPSSSQQAFGHLWPSAGVQVYRNEDGSAFHFMGDNVRIDADPARSNSWSDLGTTIITKSGCYGLYEEKWTLASGSKSFYIIFRTEILQHMGWLKLSADPDSGEIKLLDYFLTTEQSVNLP
;
A
#
# COMPACT_ATOMS: atom_id res chain seq x y z
N MET A 1 24.91 -6.71 22.78
CA MET A 1 23.96 -6.43 21.68
C MET A 1 24.46 -7.10 20.41
N ARG A 2 23.64 -7.96 19.84
CA ARG A 2 23.99 -8.63 18.59
C ARG A 2 23.88 -7.63 17.43
N LYS A 3 24.97 -7.45 16.69
CA LYS A 3 24.88 -6.69 15.44
C LYS A 3 24.01 -7.46 14.46
N LEU A 4 23.04 -6.78 13.91
CA LEU A 4 22.28 -7.31 12.78
C LEU A 4 23.25 -7.66 11.66
N ARG A 5 23.20 -8.89 11.19
CA ARG A 5 23.98 -9.26 10.01
C ARG A 5 23.37 -8.53 8.82
N LYS A 6 24.21 -7.86 8.07
CA LYS A 6 23.78 -7.24 6.81
C LYS A 6 23.48 -8.29 5.75
N ASP A 7 24.03 -9.49 5.90
CA ASP A 7 23.95 -10.56 4.93
C ASP A 7 23.13 -11.72 5.49
N CYS A 8 22.09 -12.10 4.77
CA CYS A 8 21.30 -13.27 5.10
C CYS A 8 21.93 -14.52 4.47
N PRO A 9 21.94 -15.67 5.16
CA PRO A 9 22.41 -16.91 4.58
C PRO A 9 21.62 -17.28 3.32
N LYS A 10 22.30 -17.84 2.31
CA LYS A 10 21.68 -18.31 1.07
C LYS A 10 20.61 -19.36 1.27
N GLU A 11 20.74 -20.14 2.33
CA GLU A 11 19.84 -21.25 2.64
C GLU A 11 18.64 -20.84 3.49
N PHE A 12 18.46 -19.54 3.68
CA PHE A 12 17.36 -19.05 4.47
C PHE A 12 16.04 -19.24 3.72
N THR A 13 15.20 -20.11 4.27
CA THR A 13 13.91 -20.48 3.67
C THR A 13 12.74 -20.24 4.61
N GLN A 14 12.82 -19.25 5.46
CA GLN A 14 11.73 -18.97 6.39
C GLN A 14 10.49 -18.50 5.65
N GLU A 15 9.36 -19.16 5.89
CA GLU A 15 8.07 -18.70 5.39
C GLU A 15 7.50 -17.62 6.31
N PHE A 16 6.94 -16.58 5.69
CA PHE A 16 6.22 -15.56 6.42
C PHE A 16 4.81 -16.03 6.73
N SER A 17 4.33 -15.72 7.92
CA SER A 17 2.91 -15.82 8.21
C SER A 17 2.18 -14.60 7.64
N PHE A 18 1.07 -14.86 6.96
CA PHE A 18 0.23 -13.83 6.38
C PHE A 18 -1.09 -13.74 7.12
N PRO A 19 -1.74 -12.56 7.14
CA PRO A 19 -3.06 -12.44 7.73
C PRO A 19 -4.07 -13.40 7.10
N GLU A 20 -5.02 -13.86 7.88
CA GLU A 20 -6.16 -14.59 7.37
C GLU A 20 -6.93 -13.69 6.39
N GLY A 21 -7.38 -14.24 5.27
CA GLY A 21 -8.05 -13.44 4.24
C GLY A 21 -7.12 -12.45 3.54
N ARG A 22 -5.88 -12.86 3.30
CA ARG A 22 -4.82 -12.01 2.72
C ARG A 22 -5.14 -11.43 1.34
N SER A 23 -6.03 -12.05 0.60
CA SER A 23 -6.53 -11.51 -0.67
C SER A 23 -7.99 -11.13 -0.49
N ASP A 24 -8.31 -9.87 -0.77
CA ASP A 24 -9.66 -9.34 -0.66
C ASP A 24 -9.83 -8.16 -1.62
N VAL A 25 -11.07 -7.83 -1.93
CA VAL A 25 -11.40 -6.71 -2.81
C VAL A 25 -12.20 -5.68 -2.04
N PHE A 26 -11.71 -4.46 -2.00
CA PHE A 26 -12.45 -3.33 -1.45
C PHE A 26 -13.24 -2.68 -2.58
N VAL A 27 -14.54 -2.97 -2.65
CA VAL A 27 -15.42 -2.40 -3.68
C VAL A 27 -15.91 -1.04 -3.21
N ILE A 28 -15.57 0.00 -3.96
CA ILE A 28 -15.99 1.38 -3.67
C ILE A 28 -17.28 1.69 -4.43
N GLU A 29 -17.32 1.39 -5.72
CA GLU A 29 -18.53 1.52 -6.54
C GLU A 29 -18.51 0.49 -7.65
N ASP A 30 -19.33 -0.53 -7.52
CA ASP A 30 -19.37 -1.65 -8.45
C ASP A 30 -19.82 -1.24 -9.85
N SER A 31 -20.85 -0.41 -9.93
CA SER A 31 -21.40 0.05 -11.22
C SER A 31 -20.40 0.88 -12.04
N LEU A 32 -19.39 1.47 -11.38
CA LEU A 32 -18.34 2.26 -12.03
C LEU A 32 -17.01 1.50 -12.11
N ASN A 33 -16.99 0.26 -11.66
CA ASN A 33 -15.79 -0.58 -11.62
C ASN A 33 -14.66 0.08 -10.82
N ILE A 34 -14.98 0.72 -9.71
CA ILE A 34 -14.00 1.32 -8.80
C ILE A 34 -13.80 0.38 -7.62
N SER A 35 -12.66 -0.28 -7.60
CA SER A 35 -12.31 -1.21 -6.55
C SER A 35 -10.79 -1.24 -6.33
N PHE A 36 -10.39 -1.82 -5.21
CA PHE A 36 -8.98 -1.97 -4.87
C PHE A 36 -8.76 -3.39 -4.36
N ASP A 37 -7.83 -4.10 -4.98
CA ASP A 37 -7.45 -5.43 -4.57
C ASP A 37 -6.39 -5.35 -3.48
N LYS A 38 -6.71 -5.92 -2.33
CA LYS A 38 -5.73 -6.11 -1.25
C LYS A 38 -5.05 -7.46 -1.47
N ASP A 39 -3.73 -7.47 -1.53
CA ASP A 39 -2.96 -8.67 -1.75
C ASP A 39 -1.67 -8.67 -0.94
N TYR A 40 -1.28 -9.85 -0.49
CA TYR A 40 -0.03 -10.06 0.23
C TYR A 40 0.84 -11.03 -0.54
N GLY A 41 2.10 -10.65 -0.70
CA GLY A 41 3.06 -11.46 -1.40
C GLY A 41 4.42 -11.43 -0.71
N SER A 42 5.36 -12.18 -1.26
CA SER A 42 6.74 -12.17 -0.78
C SER A 42 7.69 -12.24 -1.96
N ILE A 43 8.85 -11.62 -1.79
CA ILE A 43 9.94 -11.63 -2.74
C ILE A 43 11.18 -12.12 -2.02
N ALA A 44 11.88 -13.10 -2.61
CA ALA A 44 13.18 -13.55 -2.14
C ALA A 44 14.26 -13.02 -3.10
N THR A 45 15.31 -12.43 -2.55
CA THR A 45 16.48 -12.06 -3.32
C THR A 45 17.59 -13.08 -3.08
N THR A 46 18.18 -13.56 -4.16
CA THR A 46 19.27 -14.53 -4.12
C THR A 46 20.60 -13.95 -4.55
N ASP A 47 20.72 -12.63 -4.49
CA ASP A 47 21.93 -11.93 -4.88
C ASP A 47 23.09 -12.25 -3.94
N GLU A 48 24.21 -12.64 -4.52
CA GLU A 48 25.42 -12.93 -3.78
C GLU A 48 26.03 -11.65 -3.18
N PRO A 49 26.59 -11.72 -1.95
CA PRO A 49 26.73 -12.89 -1.07
C PRO A 49 25.56 -13.13 -0.12
N SER A 50 24.48 -12.37 -0.24
CA SER A 50 23.36 -12.42 0.72
C SER A 50 22.05 -12.78 0.06
N SER A 51 21.19 -13.50 0.77
CA SER A 51 19.81 -13.69 0.40
C SER A 51 18.91 -13.08 1.46
N SER A 52 17.81 -12.48 1.02
CA SER A 52 16.81 -11.89 1.92
C SER A 52 15.41 -12.23 1.43
N GLN A 53 14.47 -12.28 2.37
CA GLN A 53 13.06 -12.38 2.05
C GLN A 53 12.34 -11.12 2.52
N GLN A 54 11.41 -10.67 1.72
CA GLN A 54 10.54 -9.55 2.06
C GLN A 54 9.10 -9.94 1.76
N ALA A 55 8.24 -9.80 2.76
CA ALA A 55 6.79 -9.88 2.58
C ALA A 55 6.23 -8.46 2.47
N PHE A 56 5.14 -8.31 1.75
CA PHE A 56 4.50 -7.02 1.58
C PHE A 56 2.99 -7.18 1.48
N GLY A 57 2.27 -6.20 2.00
CA GLY A 57 0.85 -6.01 1.76
C GLY A 57 0.68 -4.85 0.79
N HIS A 58 -0.02 -5.09 -0.30
CA HIS A 58 -0.16 -4.16 -1.41
C HIS A 58 -1.63 -3.92 -1.73
N LEU A 59 -1.93 -2.73 -2.22
CA LEU A 59 -3.25 -2.35 -2.68
C LEU A 59 -3.18 -1.98 -4.15
N TRP A 60 -3.95 -2.68 -4.99
CA TRP A 60 -3.98 -2.49 -6.44
C TRP A 60 -5.28 -1.84 -6.86
N PRO A 61 -5.26 -0.68 -7.54
CA PRO A 61 -6.49 -0.11 -8.08
C PRO A 61 -6.98 -0.93 -9.27
N SER A 62 -8.30 -0.94 -9.46
CA SER A 62 -8.91 -1.53 -10.65
C SER A 62 -8.52 -0.76 -11.91
N ALA A 63 -8.72 -1.38 -13.07
CA ALA A 63 -8.40 -0.74 -14.35
C ALA A 63 -9.12 0.61 -14.49
N GLY A 64 -8.39 1.63 -14.90
CA GLY A 64 -8.92 2.99 -15.05
C GLY A 64 -8.93 3.81 -13.77
N VAL A 65 -8.44 3.26 -12.65
CA VAL A 65 -8.30 3.97 -11.37
C VAL A 65 -6.83 4.25 -11.11
N GLN A 66 -6.54 5.46 -10.65
CA GLN A 66 -5.17 5.88 -10.32
C GLN A 66 -5.10 6.39 -8.89
N VAL A 67 -3.98 6.13 -8.24
CA VAL A 67 -3.69 6.57 -6.87
C VAL A 67 -2.72 7.74 -6.91
N TYR A 68 -2.96 8.74 -6.06
CA TYR A 68 -2.08 9.90 -5.93
C TYR A 68 -0.73 9.47 -5.35
N ARG A 69 0.35 9.95 -5.95
CA ARG A 69 1.72 9.57 -5.58
C ARG A 69 2.65 10.76 -5.44
N ASN A 70 3.77 10.55 -4.77
CA ASN A 70 4.89 11.48 -4.70
C ASN A 70 5.67 11.52 -6.03
N GLU A 71 6.52 12.53 -6.18
CA GLU A 71 7.41 12.65 -7.34
C GLU A 71 8.34 11.45 -7.50
N ASP A 72 8.72 10.78 -6.41
CA ASP A 72 9.55 9.58 -6.44
C ASP A 72 8.80 8.31 -6.87
N GLY A 73 7.50 8.42 -7.12
CA GLY A 73 6.64 7.31 -7.53
C GLY A 73 5.99 6.54 -6.40
N SER A 74 6.31 6.84 -5.14
CA SER A 74 5.61 6.22 -4.01
C SER A 74 4.23 6.84 -3.81
N ALA A 75 3.27 6.03 -3.37
CA ALA A 75 1.94 6.55 -3.07
C ALA A 75 1.98 7.48 -1.86
N PHE A 76 1.20 8.53 -1.93
CA PHE A 76 1.04 9.44 -0.81
C PHE A 76 0.06 8.87 0.20
N HIS A 77 0.51 8.75 1.43
CA HIS A 77 -0.33 8.38 2.56
C HIS A 77 -0.57 9.62 3.42
N PHE A 78 -1.80 10.09 3.43
CA PHE A 78 -2.18 11.30 4.16
C PHE A 78 -2.73 10.94 5.53
N MET A 79 -2.43 11.78 6.51
CA MET A 79 -2.96 11.60 7.88
C MET A 79 -4.30 12.31 8.10
N GLY A 80 -4.73 13.12 7.17
CA GLY A 80 -5.86 14.02 7.28
C GLY A 80 -5.40 15.48 7.27
N ASP A 81 -6.00 16.34 8.06
CA ASP A 81 -5.61 17.76 8.22
C ASP A 81 -6.01 18.69 7.07
N ASN A 82 -7.22 18.56 6.55
CA ASN A 82 -7.77 19.46 5.55
C ASN A 82 -6.93 19.57 4.27
N VAL A 83 -6.30 18.48 3.89
CA VAL A 83 -5.55 18.42 2.64
C VAL A 83 -6.52 18.42 1.47
N ARG A 84 -6.29 19.30 0.49
CA ARG A 84 -7.05 19.34 -0.76
C ARG A 84 -6.18 18.87 -1.92
N ILE A 85 -6.70 17.93 -2.68
CA ILE A 85 -6.03 17.42 -3.89
C ILE A 85 -6.97 17.60 -5.08
N ASP A 86 -6.45 18.23 -6.14
CA ASP A 86 -7.16 18.40 -7.39
C ASP A 86 -6.80 17.29 -8.37
N ALA A 87 -7.77 16.87 -9.19
CA ALA A 87 -7.57 15.91 -10.28
C ALA A 87 -6.98 16.60 -11.52
N ASP A 88 -5.89 17.33 -11.37
CA ASP A 88 -5.32 18.12 -12.45
C ASP A 88 -4.65 17.23 -13.50
N PRO A 89 -5.14 17.19 -14.75
CA PRO A 89 -4.54 16.40 -15.82
C PRO A 89 -3.12 16.88 -16.19
N ALA A 90 -2.77 18.14 -15.93
CA ALA A 90 -1.42 18.63 -16.18
C ALA A 90 -0.38 18.03 -15.25
N ARG A 91 -0.80 17.40 -14.15
CA ARG A 91 0.06 16.71 -13.19
C ARG A 91 -0.03 15.19 -13.35
N SER A 92 0.09 14.68 -14.56
CA SER A 92 -0.01 13.24 -14.83
C SER A 92 1.00 12.41 -14.02
N ASN A 93 2.16 12.98 -13.69
CA ASN A 93 3.20 12.29 -12.90
C ASN A 93 2.82 12.10 -11.43
N SER A 94 1.78 12.77 -10.96
CA SER A 94 1.29 12.64 -9.59
C SER A 94 0.31 11.48 -9.41
N TRP A 95 0.04 10.71 -10.45
CA TRP A 95 -0.95 9.64 -10.43
C TRP A 95 -0.36 8.33 -10.95
N SER A 96 -0.70 7.22 -10.30
CA SER A 96 -0.19 5.90 -10.63
C SER A 96 -1.31 4.87 -10.68
N ASP A 97 -1.28 4.02 -11.70
CA ASP A 97 -2.14 2.85 -11.81
C ASP A 97 -1.52 1.58 -11.19
N LEU A 98 -0.31 1.69 -10.67
CA LEU A 98 0.44 0.54 -10.12
C LEU A 98 0.12 0.23 -8.65
N GLY A 99 -0.73 1.01 -8.01
CA GLY A 99 -1.09 0.79 -6.62
C GLY A 99 -0.01 1.23 -5.63
N THR A 100 -0.08 0.72 -4.43
CA THR A 100 0.77 1.15 -3.33
C THR A 100 1.03 0.03 -2.33
N THR A 101 2.26 -0.02 -1.82
CA THR A 101 2.61 -0.89 -0.70
C THR A 101 2.19 -0.23 0.61
N ILE A 102 1.45 -0.97 1.42
CA ILE A 102 0.91 -0.47 2.69
C ILE A 102 1.81 -0.87 3.86
N ILE A 103 2.25 -2.11 3.87
CA ILE A 103 3.08 -2.66 4.94
C ILE A 103 4.13 -3.59 4.35
N THR A 104 5.27 -3.68 5.04
CA THR A 104 6.34 -4.59 4.67
C THR A 104 6.87 -5.33 5.89
N LYS A 105 7.43 -6.49 5.66
CA LYS A 105 8.08 -7.31 6.66
C LYS A 105 9.31 -7.91 6.04
N SER A 106 10.46 -7.74 6.67
CA SER A 106 11.73 -8.29 6.19
C SER A 106 12.21 -9.38 7.11
N GLY A 107 12.77 -10.42 6.56
CA GLY A 107 13.30 -11.55 7.30
C GLY A 107 14.69 -11.92 6.87
N CYS A 108 15.51 -12.30 7.85
CA CYS A 108 16.86 -12.76 7.69
C CYS A 108 17.14 -13.80 8.76
N TYR A 109 18.00 -14.74 8.47
CA TYR A 109 18.28 -15.85 9.39
C TYR A 109 18.65 -15.37 10.80
N GLY A 110 17.92 -15.84 11.78
CA GLY A 110 18.10 -15.51 13.19
C GLY A 110 17.70 -14.10 13.58
N LEU A 111 17.18 -13.32 12.63
CA LEU A 111 16.81 -11.92 12.82
C LEU A 111 15.37 -11.66 12.40
N TYR A 112 14.60 -12.71 12.23
CA TYR A 112 13.21 -12.60 11.80
C TYR A 112 12.35 -12.08 12.95
N GLU A 113 11.72 -10.96 12.73
CA GLU A 113 10.70 -10.41 13.61
C GLU A 113 9.36 -10.45 12.90
N GLU A 114 8.36 -11.06 13.53
CA GLU A 114 7.00 -11.10 13.01
C GLU A 114 6.27 -9.78 13.23
N LYS A 115 6.91 -8.69 12.78
CA LYS A 115 6.35 -7.36 12.90
C LYS A 115 6.39 -6.66 11.56
N TRP A 116 5.24 -6.15 11.17
CA TRP A 116 5.10 -5.40 9.94
C TRP A 116 5.48 -3.93 10.14
N THR A 117 6.13 -3.36 9.15
CA THR A 117 6.46 -1.94 9.12
C THR A 117 5.45 -1.21 8.26
N LEU A 118 4.81 -0.20 8.81
CA LEU A 118 3.80 0.58 8.12
C LEU A 118 4.46 1.60 7.19
N ALA A 119 4.12 1.56 5.91
CA ALA A 119 4.65 2.50 4.93
C ALA A 119 4.21 3.94 5.22
N SER A 120 3.03 4.11 5.81
CA SER A 120 2.50 5.42 6.20
C SER A 120 3.14 6.00 7.46
N GLY A 121 3.83 5.18 8.26
CA GLY A 121 4.29 5.57 9.59
C GLY A 121 3.18 5.68 10.63
N SER A 122 1.92 5.43 10.26
CA SER A 122 0.75 5.49 11.14
C SER A 122 -0.19 4.33 10.87
N LYS A 123 -0.89 3.88 11.90
CA LYS A 123 -1.86 2.78 11.80
C LYS A 123 -3.09 3.13 10.98
N SER A 124 -3.40 4.40 10.83
CA SER A 124 -4.54 4.90 10.06
C SER A 124 -4.09 6.02 9.14
N PHE A 125 -4.55 5.99 7.90
CA PHE A 125 -4.11 6.94 6.88
C PHE A 125 -5.11 6.97 5.72
N TYR A 126 -4.96 7.97 4.84
CA TYR A 126 -5.80 8.15 3.67
C TYR A 126 -4.99 7.96 2.40
N ILE A 127 -5.61 7.36 1.39
CA ILE A 127 -5.12 7.32 0.02
C ILE A 127 -6.14 8.01 -0.86
N ILE A 128 -5.67 8.87 -1.76
CA ILE A 128 -6.52 9.59 -2.70
C ILE A 128 -6.43 8.93 -4.06
N PHE A 129 -7.57 8.77 -4.72
CA PHE A 129 -7.65 8.17 -6.05
C PHE A 129 -8.49 9.02 -6.99
N ARG A 130 -8.31 8.76 -8.28
CA ARG A 130 -9.14 9.31 -9.37
C ARG A 130 -9.36 8.26 -10.43
N THR A 131 -10.37 8.46 -11.28
CA THR A 131 -10.50 7.70 -12.52
C THR A 131 -9.71 8.39 -13.64
N GLU A 132 -9.13 7.61 -14.57
CA GLU A 132 -8.35 8.16 -15.70
C GLU A 132 -9.15 9.14 -16.55
N ILE A 133 -10.44 8.87 -16.73
CA ILE A 133 -11.33 9.75 -17.49
C ILE A 133 -11.77 10.97 -16.69
N LEU A 134 -11.23 11.16 -15.49
CA LEU A 134 -11.46 12.33 -14.64
C LEU A 134 -12.93 12.59 -14.27
N GLN A 135 -13.75 11.54 -14.25
CA GLN A 135 -15.16 11.67 -13.88
C GLN A 135 -15.40 11.53 -12.38
N HIS A 136 -14.49 10.88 -11.69
CA HIS A 136 -14.63 10.61 -10.26
C HIS A 136 -13.32 10.76 -9.54
N MET A 137 -13.39 11.23 -8.31
CA MET A 137 -12.31 11.24 -7.34
C MET A 137 -12.81 10.74 -6.01
N GLY A 138 -11.90 10.38 -5.14
CA GLY A 138 -12.27 10.01 -3.80
C GLY A 138 -11.07 9.72 -2.93
N TRP A 139 -11.34 9.24 -1.74
CA TRP A 139 -10.32 8.78 -0.83
C TRP A 139 -10.75 7.49 -0.14
N LEU A 140 -9.74 6.73 0.25
CA LEU A 140 -9.89 5.57 1.11
C LEU A 140 -9.27 5.90 2.46
N LYS A 141 -9.97 5.60 3.54
CA LYS A 141 -9.37 5.56 4.87
C LYS A 141 -9.07 4.12 5.22
N LEU A 142 -7.80 3.85 5.46
CA LEU A 142 -7.29 2.51 5.71
C LEU A 142 -6.66 2.44 7.10
N SER A 143 -6.66 1.25 7.67
CA SER A 143 -5.83 0.93 8.81
C SER A 143 -4.94 -0.26 8.50
N ALA A 144 -3.78 -0.31 9.12
CA ALA A 144 -2.88 -1.45 9.04
C ALA A 144 -2.35 -1.77 10.43
N ASP A 145 -2.35 -3.05 10.76
CA ASP A 145 -1.89 -3.51 12.07
C ASP A 145 -0.45 -4.02 11.96
N PRO A 146 0.51 -3.41 12.67
CA PRO A 146 1.91 -3.85 12.59
C PRO A 146 2.14 -5.23 13.22
N ASP A 147 1.26 -5.69 14.08
CA ASP A 147 1.43 -6.99 14.73
C ASP A 147 0.90 -8.14 13.86
N SER A 148 -0.26 -7.97 13.24
CA SER A 148 -0.87 -8.99 12.38
C SER A 148 -0.60 -8.78 10.90
N GLY A 149 -0.29 -7.56 10.48
CA GLY A 149 -0.16 -7.19 9.08
C GLY A 149 -1.49 -6.93 8.39
N GLU A 150 -2.58 -6.98 9.10
CA GLU A 150 -3.90 -6.85 8.49
C GLU A 150 -4.17 -5.42 8.03
N ILE A 151 -4.64 -5.30 6.79
CA ILE A 151 -5.07 -4.05 6.17
C ILE A 151 -6.59 -4.06 6.11
N LYS A 152 -7.21 -3.00 6.63
CA LYS A 152 -8.66 -2.85 6.64
C LYS A 152 -9.08 -1.55 6.00
N LEU A 153 -10.17 -1.59 5.26
CA LEU A 153 -10.86 -0.39 4.79
C LEU A 153 -11.80 0.09 5.90
N LEU A 154 -11.56 1.30 6.41
CA LEU A 154 -12.36 1.89 7.47
C LEU A 154 -13.50 2.75 6.93
N ASP A 155 -13.22 3.50 5.87
CA ASP A 155 -14.17 4.42 5.27
C ASP A 155 -13.70 4.79 3.87
N TYR A 156 -14.60 5.37 3.08
CA TYR A 156 -14.28 5.88 1.76
C TYR A 156 -15.20 7.04 1.39
N PHE A 157 -14.78 7.80 0.40
CA PHE A 157 -15.55 8.90 -0.14
C PHE A 157 -15.40 8.91 -1.66
N LEU A 158 -16.49 9.18 -2.36
CA LEU A 158 -16.52 9.26 -3.82
C LEU A 158 -17.28 10.51 -4.23
N THR A 159 -16.74 11.25 -5.18
CA THR A 159 -17.35 12.46 -5.70
C THR A 159 -17.15 12.58 -7.20
N THR A 160 -18.04 13.31 -7.86
CA THR A 160 -17.89 13.71 -9.26
C THR A 160 -17.16 15.04 -9.40
N GLU A 161 -16.83 15.69 -8.30
CA GLU A 161 -16.04 16.91 -8.32
C GLU A 161 -14.59 16.61 -8.68
N GLN A 162 -13.88 17.62 -9.18
CA GLN A 162 -12.48 17.48 -9.62
C GLN A 162 -11.49 17.78 -8.52
N SER A 163 -11.93 17.75 -7.29
CA SER A 163 -11.07 17.87 -6.12
C SER A 163 -11.68 17.14 -4.93
N VAL A 164 -10.83 16.70 -4.00
CA VAL A 164 -11.24 16.12 -2.73
C VAL A 164 -10.57 16.84 -1.58
N ASN A 165 -11.30 16.99 -0.49
CA ASN A 165 -10.79 17.48 0.78
C ASN A 165 -10.77 16.31 1.77
N LEU A 166 -9.62 16.07 2.39
CA LEU A 166 -9.52 15.10 3.48
C LEU A 166 -10.10 15.68 4.75
N PRO A 167 -10.77 14.85 5.57
CA PRO A 167 -11.28 15.28 6.87
C PRO A 167 -10.21 15.82 7.79
#